data_b131ed808f410691f59edde810966947
#
_entry.id   b131ed808f410691f59edde810966947
#
_cell.length_a   1.000
_cell.length_b   1.000
_cell.length_c   1.000
_cell.angle_alpha   90.00
_cell.angle_beta   90.00
_cell.angle_gamma   90.00
#
_symmetry.space_group_name_H-M   'P 1'
#
loop_
_entity.id
_entity.type
_entity.pdbx_description
1 polymer ?
#
loop_
_entity_poly.entity_id
_entity_poly.type
_entity_poly.pdbx_seq_one_letter_code
_entity_poly.pdbx_strand_id
1 'polypeptide(L)'
;ISQKCITIVEDEEHFVYPHIDEDKCRKCHLCEKVCPSNYSSIEADEDFEQEAWVGVSNSEKVQIESSSGGAFTAIYRSLLAENYRIFGVRWDENLKVIHDMATTEEECEKFRKSKYIMSNTNGCFSSIAMLLTKGEKVCFTASPCQCAALQAFLQTKRINQSNLIVIDLICHGAPSQYIFDKYITEKIGTNRKLNED
;
A
#
# COMPACT_ATOMS: atom_id res chain seq x y z
N ILE A 1 -10.42 14.29 1.63
CA ILE A 1 -10.68 15.73 1.33
C ILE A 1 -12.19 15.92 1.30
N SER A 2 -12.70 16.83 2.14
CA SER A 2 -14.14 16.96 2.41
C SER A 2 -14.98 17.52 1.25
N GLN A 3 -14.36 18.10 0.23
CA GLN A 3 -15.05 18.91 -0.77
C GLN A 3 -15.60 18.13 -1.98
N LYS A 4 -15.30 16.82 -2.10
CA LYS A 4 -15.69 15.99 -3.25
C LYS A 4 -15.40 16.63 -4.63
N CYS A 5 -14.38 17.49 -4.70
CA CYS A 5 -13.96 18.16 -5.94
C CYS A 5 -12.85 17.41 -6.67
N ILE A 6 -12.43 16.26 -6.18
CA ILE A 6 -11.42 15.42 -6.81
C ILE A 6 -12.07 14.11 -7.23
N THR A 7 -11.96 13.80 -8.50
CA THR A 7 -12.34 12.53 -9.10
C THR A 7 -11.09 11.83 -9.66
N ILE A 8 -11.16 10.55 -9.85
CA ILE A 8 -10.10 9.78 -10.51
C ILE A 8 -10.50 9.60 -11.97
N VAL A 9 -9.60 9.92 -12.87
CA VAL A 9 -9.74 9.71 -14.31
C VAL A 9 -8.62 8.81 -14.82
N GLU A 10 -8.88 8.09 -15.90
CA GLU A 10 -7.88 7.28 -16.59
C GLU A 10 -7.42 8.00 -17.86
N ASP A 11 -6.13 7.87 -18.18
CA ASP A 11 -5.60 8.32 -19.48
C ASP A 11 -5.74 7.22 -20.56
N GLU A 12 -5.19 7.46 -21.75
CA GLU A 12 -5.25 6.52 -22.89
C GLU A 12 -4.50 5.21 -22.62
N GLU A 13 -3.56 5.19 -21.69
CA GLU A 13 -2.80 4.02 -21.26
C GLU A 13 -3.36 3.36 -19.99
N HIS A 14 -4.54 3.84 -19.52
CA HIS A 14 -5.24 3.39 -18.33
C HIS A 14 -4.45 3.60 -17.01
N PHE A 15 -3.59 4.61 -16.97
CA PHE A 15 -3.10 5.12 -15.70
C PHE A 15 -4.13 6.04 -15.07
N VAL A 16 -4.20 6.02 -13.75
CA VAL A 16 -5.20 6.78 -13.00
C VAL A 16 -4.59 8.06 -12.42
N TYR A 17 -5.27 9.16 -12.63
CA TYR A 17 -4.86 10.49 -12.18
C TYR A 17 -5.99 11.20 -11.45
N PRO A 18 -5.66 12.07 -10.47
CA PRO A 18 -6.64 12.95 -9.84
C PRO A 18 -7.04 14.07 -10.81
N HIS A 19 -8.33 14.24 -11.03
CA HIS A 19 -8.90 15.38 -11.73
C HIS A 19 -9.61 16.30 -10.74
N ILE A 20 -9.33 17.60 -10.81
CA ILE A 20 -9.90 18.60 -9.93
C ILE A 20 -11.04 19.35 -10.66
N ASP A 21 -12.23 19.25 -10.13
CA ASP A 21 -13.39 20.05 -10.55
C ASP A 21 -13.19 21.48 -10.01
N GLU A 22 -12.80 22.39 -10.88
CA GLU A 22 -12.46 23.78 -10.51
C GLU A 22 -13.66 24.55 -9.94
N ASP A 23 -14.88 24.25 -10.40
CA ASP A 23 -16.09 24.91 -9.93
C ASP A 23 -16.42 24.53 -8.48
N LYS A 24 -16.04 23.32 -8.06
CA LYS A 24 -16.23 22.84 -6.68
C LYS A 24 -15.00 23.07 -5.81
N CYS A 25 -13.87 23.39 -6.40
CA CYS A 25 -12.60 23.56 -5.69
C CYS A 25 -12.59 24.88 -4.91
N ARG A 26 -12.39 24.77 -3.59
CA ARG A 26 -12.26 25.95 -2.71
C ARG A 26 -10.83 26.49 -2.60
N LYS A 27 -9.89 25.99 -3.41
CA LYS A 27 -8.48 26.38 -3.42
C LYS A 27 -7.83 26.35 -2.02
N CYS A 28 -8.18 25.32 -1.22
CA CYS A 28 -7.66 25.16 0.14
C CYS A 28 -6.27 24.51 0.18
N HIS A 29 -5.73 24.06 -0.96
CA HIS A 29 -4.40 23.46 -1.13
C HIS A 29 -4.13 22.20 -0.28
N LEU A 30 -5.15 21.58 0.31
CA LEU A 30 -4.98 20.35 1.11
C LEU A 30 -4.53 19.16 0.26
N CYS A 31 -4.97 19.08 -0.99
CA CYS A 31 -4.55 18.03 -1.93
C CYS A 31 -3.05 18.14 -2.26
N GLU A 32 -2.54 19.35 -2.42
CA GLU A 32 -1.11 19.60 -2.66
C GLU A 32 -0.26 19.24 -1.45
N LYS A 33 -0.74 19.52 -0.25
CA LYS A 33 -0.04 19.22 1.01
C LYS A 33 0.10 17.74 1.31
N VAL A 34 -0.74 16.88 0.76
CA VAL A 34 -0.68 15.43 0.98
C VAL A 34 -0.16 14.67 -0.24
N CYS A 35 0.11 15.36 -1.34
CA CYS A 35 0.58 14.73 -2.57
C CYS A 35 2.08 14.43 -2.48
N PRO A 36 2.49 13.17 -2.54
CA PRO A 36 3.92 12.83 -2.44
C PRO A 36 4.76 13.39 -3.59
N SER A 37 4.14 13.68 -4.75
CA SER A 37 4.84 14.28 -5.90
C SER A 37 5.28 15.73 -5.65
N ASN A 38 4.73 16.40 -4.64
CA ASN A 38 5.12 17.77 -4.28
C ASN A 38 6.25 17.83 -3.24
N TYR A 39 6.63 16.69 -2.68
CA TYR A 39 7.79 16.60 -1.78
C TYR A 39 9.06 16.43 -2.61
N SER A 40 9.67 17.56 -2.99
CA SER A 40 10.89 17.58 -3.81
C SER A 40 12.16 17.13 -3.08
N SER A 41 12.13 17.00 -1.78
CA SER A 41 13.16 16.34 -0.97
C SER A 41 12.56 15.97 0.39
N ILE A 42 12.50 14.70 0.70
CA ILE A 42 12.59 14.28 2.10
C ILE A 42 14.06 14.61 2.44
N GLU A 43 14.30 15.67 3.18
CA GLU A 43 15.60 15.85 3.80
C GLU A 43 15.85 14.59 4.61
N ALA A 44 16.82 13.79 4.18
CA ALA A 44 17.24 12.65 4.96
C ALA A 44 17.67 13.20 6.32
N ASP A 45 17.15 12.65 7.39
CA ASP A 45 17.64 12.96 8.73
C ASP A 45 19.12 12.57 8.73
N GLU A 46 20.01 13.55 8.71
CA GLU A 46 21.46 13.35 8.63
C GLU A 46 21.98 12.52 9.82
N ASP A 47 21.22 12.50 10.91
CA ASP A 47 21.55 11.74 12.12
C ASP A 47 20.97 10.30 12.09
N PHE A 48 20.29 9.88 11.00
CA PHE A 48 19.72 8.53 10.89
C PHE A 48 20.80 7.51 10.50
N GLU A 49 21.23 6.70 11.45
CA GLU A 49 22.14 5.58 11.21
C GLU A 49 21.40 4.45 10.47
N GLN A 50 21.79 4.20 9.22
CA GLN A 50 21.20 3.16 8.39
C GLN A 50 21.87 1.82 8.65
N GLU A 51 21.09 0.81 8.98
CA GLU A 51 21.54 -0.58 9.07
C GLU A 51 20.97 -1.41 7.92
N ALA A 52 21.79 -2.30 7.35
CA ALA A 52 21.38 -3.21 6.29
C ALA A 52 21.48 -4.66 6.77
N TRP A 53 20.40 -5.40 6.60
CA TRP A 53 20.30 -6.80 6.99
C TRP A 53 19.94 -7.70 5.83
N VAL A 54 20.52 -8.89 5.79
CA VAL A 54 20.12 -9.97 4.87
C VAL A 54 19.58 -11.11 5.69
N GLY A 55 18.37 -11.55 5.38
CA GLY A 55 17.70 -12.60 6.13
C GLY A 55 16.94 -13.57 5.24
N VAL A 56 16.93 -14.82 5.63
CA VAL A 56 16.16 -15.90 5.01
C VAL A 56 15.41 -16.64 6.11
N SER A 57 14.14 -16.98 5.86
CA SER A 57 13.35 -17.78 6.79
C SER A 57 13.98 -19.16 7.00
N ASN A 58 13.99 -19.65 8.23
CA ASN A 58 14.41 -21.04 8.54
C ASN A 58 13.36 -22.08 8.11
N SER A 59 12.17 -21.66 7.69
CA SER A 59 11.13 -22.55 7.20
C SER A 59 11.16 -22.64 5.68
N GLU A 60 11.45 -23.82 5.14
CA GLU A 60 11.44 -24.09 3.71
C GLU A 60 10.07 -23.76 3.07
N LYS A 61 8.96 -24.08 3.75
CA LYS A 61 7.63 -23.73 3.32
C LYS A 61 7.47 -22.22 3.11
N VAL A 62 7.92 -21.40 4.07
CA VAL A 62 7.86 -19.94 3.97
C VAL A 62 8.72 -19.42 2.82
N GLN A 63 9.90 -20.01 2.59
CA GLN A 63 10.76 -19.63 1.46
C GLN A 63 10.05 -19.88 0.11
N ILE A 64 9.48 -21.07 -0.09
CA ILE A 64 8.78 -21.45 -1.33
C ILE A 64 7.55 -20.56 -1.58
N GLU A 65 6.83 -20.23 -0.53
CA GLU A 65 5.63 -19.38 -0.60
C GLU A 65 5.91 -17.87 -0.64
N SER A 66 7.18 -17.47 -0.61
CA SER A 66 7.60 -16.07 -0.67
C SER A 66 8.24 -15.72 -2.01
N SER A 67 8.29 -14.42 -2.34
CA SER A 67 9.03 -13.94 -3.53
C SER A 67 10.54 -13.87 -3.30
N SER A 68 10.99 -13.91 -2.04
CA SER A 68 12.41 -13.81 -1.61
C SER A 68 12.58 -14.55 -0.30
N GLY A 69 13.42 -14.09 0.62
CA GLY A 69 13.77 -14.76 1.87
C GLY A 69 12.65 -14.92 2.91
N GLY A 70 11.47 -14.39 2.70
CA GLY A 70 10.34 -14.54 3.62
C GLY A 70 10.30 -13.53 4.76
N ALA A 71 11.01 -12.41 4.65
CA ALA A 71 11.08 -11.36 5.67
C ALA A 71 9.67 -10.85 6.08
N PHE A 72 8.78 -10.63 5.11
CA PHE A 72 7.42 -10.19 5.40
C PHE A 72 6.69 -11.15 6.36
N THR A 73 6.85 -12.49 6.17
CA THR A 73 6.23 -13.47 7.06
C THR A 73 6.76 -13.37 8.49
N ALA A 74 8.06 -13.19 8.67
CA ALA A 74 8.65 -13.01 10.00
C ALA A 74 8.14 -11.73 10.68
N ILE A 75 8.06 -10.64 9.92
CA ILE A 75 7.59 -9.33 10.40
C ILE A 75 6.13 -9.42 10.85
N TYR A 76 5.19 -9.88 9.99
CA TYR A 76 3.79 -9.87 10.37
C TYR A 76 3.49 -10.82 11.54
N ARG A 77 4.18 -11.97 11.64
CA ARG A 77 4.02 -12.89 12.78
C ARG A 77 4.41 -12.23 14.10
N SER A 78 5.54 -11.52 14.12
CA SER A 78 5.98 -10.77 15.30
C SER A 78 4.97 -9.67 15.67
N LEU A 79 4.50 -8.91 14.68
CA LEU A 79 3.58 -7.81 14.89
C LEU A 79 2.17 -8.27 15.30
N LEU A 80 1.67 -9.37 14.74
CA LEU A 80 0.41 -9.97 15.16
C LEU A 80 0.45 -10.41 16.64
N ALA A 81 1.58 -10.98 17.08
CA ALA A 81 1.77 -11.34 18.50
C ALA A 81 1.72 -10.12 19.43
N GLU A 82 2.01 -8.93 18.93
CA GLU A 82 1.91 -7.65 19.62
C GLU A 82 0.58 -6.92 19.39
N ASN A 83 -0.41 -7.58 18.78
CA ASN A 83 -1.74 -7.05 18.46
C ASN A 83 -1.74 -5.90 17.43
N TYR A 84 -0.80 -5.88 16.48
CA TYR A 84 -0.88 -4.97 15.34
C TYR A 84 -1.96 -5.39 14.35
N ARG A 85 -2.64 -4.40 13.77
CA ARG A 85 -3.44 -4.54 12.55
C ARG A 85 -2.51 -4.39 11.35
N ILE A 86 -2.43 -5.41 10.51
CA ILE A 86 -1.50 -5.43 9.38
C ILE A 86 -2.25 -5.00 8.13
N PHE A 87 -1.80 -3.92 7.50
CA PHE A 87 -2.28 -3.51 6.19
C PHE A 87 -1.26 -3.92 5.13
N GLY A 88 -1.73 -4.66 4.15
CA GLY A 88 -0.92 -5.16 3.05
C GLY A 88 -1.72 -5.26 1.76
N VAL A 89 -1.09 -5.78 0.73
CA VAL A 89 -1.63 -5.79 -0.64
C VAL A 89 -2.01 -7.20 -1.05
N ARG A 90 -3.24 -7.39 -1.51
CA ARG A 90 -3.74 -8.65 -2.06
C ARG A 90 -4.45 -8.48 -3.40
N TRP A 91 -4.66 -9.58 -4.09
CA TRP A 91 -5.60 -9.64 -5.19
C TRP A 91 -7.04 -9.69 -4.68
N ASP A 92 -7.94 -8.99 -5.35
CA ASP A 92 -9.37 -9.22 -5.21
C ASP A 92 -9.86 -10.30 -6.20
N GLU A 93 -11.14 -10.63 -6.13
CA GLU A 93 -11.80 -11.60 -7.01
C GLU A 93 -11.83 -11.23 -8.50
N ASN A 94 -11.57 -9.95 -8.82
CA ASN A 94 -11.50 -9.42 -10.18
C ASN A 94 -10.07 -9.23 -10.67
N LEU A 95 -9.07 -9.81 -10.00
CA LEU A 95 -7.65 -9.61 -10.30
C LEU A 95 -7.20 -8.15 -10.23
N LYS A 96 -7.83 -7.37 -9.35
CA LYS A 96 -7.37 -6.03 -9.00
C LYS A 96 -6.52 -6.09 -7.75
N VAL A 97 -5.49 -5.27 -7.69
CA VAL A 97 -4.61 -5.19 -6.53
C VAL A 97 -5.14 -4.13 -5.56
N ILE A 98 -5.49 -4.57 -4.35
CA ILE A 98 -6.07 -3.69 -3.34
C ILE A 98 -5.29 -3.78 -2.01
N HIS A 99 -5.28 -2.68 -1.25
CA HIS A 99 -4.90 -2.73 0.16
C HIS A 99 -6.06 -3.26 0.99
N ASP A 100 -5.71 -4.14 1.93
CA ASP A 100 -6.66 -4.69 2.88
C ASP A 100 -6.02 -4.82 4.26
N MET A 101 -6.84 -5.02 5.28
CA MET A 101 -6.42 -5.20 6.66
C MET A 101 -6.49 -6.67 7.06
N ALA A 102 -5.48 -7.14 7.77
CA ALA A 102 -5.41 -8.47 8.35
C ALA A 102 -5.19 -8.40 9.86
N THR A 103 -5.77 -9.36 10.57
CA THR A 103 -5.68 -9.55 12.01
C THR A 103 -5.24 -10.96 12.40
N THR A 104 -5.13 -11.83 11.43
CA THR A 104 -4.72 -13.22 11.59
C THR A 104 -3.60 -13.58 10.62
N GLU A 105 -2.86 -14.64 10.91
CA GLU A 105 -1.81 -15.14 10.03
C GLU A 105 -2.38 -15.57 8.66
N GLU A 106 -3.52 -16.26 8.64
CA GLU A 106 -4.20 -16.71 7.42
C GLU A 106 -4.57 -15.53 6.50
N GLU A 107 -5.06 -14.44 7.07
CA GLU A 107 -5.36 -13.21 6.31
C GLU A 107 -4.07 -12.58 5.77
N CYS A 108 -2.98 -12.53 6.56
CA CYS A 108 -1.69 -12.00 6.14
C CYS A 108 -1.05 -12.83 5.02
N GLU A 109 -1.33 -14.14 4.93
CA GLU A 109 -0.82 -14.98 3.85
C GLU A 109 -1.24 -14.49 2.47
N LYS A 110 -2.41 -13.87 2.33
CA LYS A 110 -2.89 -13.26 1.08
C LYS A 110 -2.04 -12.06 0.63
N PHE A 111 -1.28 -11.47 1.55
CA PHE A 111 -0.39 -10.35 1.25
C PHE A 111 1.00 -10.79 0.75
N ARG A 112 1.35 -12.07 0.89
CA ARG A 112 2.61 -12.60 0.38
C ARG A 112 2.71 -12.46 -1.14
N LYS A 113 3.93 -12.55 -1.62
CA LYS A 113 4.33 -12.42 -3.02
C LYS A 113 4.11 -11.01 -3.59
N SER A 114 5.01 -10.62 -4.46
CA SER A 114 4.98 -9.29 -5.08
C SER A 114 3.85 -9.19 -6.11
N LYS A 115 3.09 -8.09 -6.05
CA LYS A 115 2.07 -7.73 -7.03
C LYS A 115 2.61 -6.52 -7.81
N TYR A 116 3.07 -6.75 -9.03
CA TYR A 116 3.73 -5.72 -9.86
C TYR A 116 2.73 -4.81 -10.58
N ILE A 117 1.72 -4.35 -9.87
CA ILE A 117 0.68 -3.43 -10.34
C ILE A 117 0.41 -2.43 -9.21
N MET A 118 0.03 -1.20 -9.58
CA MET A 118 -0.37 -0.18 -8.61
C MET A 118 -1.60 -0.66 -7.83
N SER A 119 -1.47 -0.74 -6.52
CA SER A 119 -2.58 -1.13 -5.64
C SER A 119 -3.52 0.04 -5.37
N ASN A 120 -4.82 -0.27 -5.31
CA ASN A 120 -5.82 0.68 -4.85
C ASN A 120 -5.80 0.77 -3.32
N THR A 121 -5.53 1.96 -2.78
CA THR A 121 -5.54 2.23 -1.33
C THR A 121 -6.94 2.51 -0.77
N ASN A 122 -7.99 2.27 -1.50
CA ASN A 122 -9.39 2.59 -1.29
C ASN A 122 -9.84 2.57 0.18
N GLY A 123 -9.97 3.74 0.79
CA GLY A 123 -10.41 3.88 2.18
C GLY A 123 -9.40 3.50 3.26
N CYS A 124 -8.29 2.86 2.90
CA CYS A 124 -7.27 2.34 3.82
C CYS A 124 -6.72 3.45 4.75
N PHE A 125 -6.37 4.61 4.23
CA PHE A 125 -5.84 5.72 5.02
C PHE A 125 -6.82 6.21 6.10
N SER A 126 -8.11 6.24 5.77
CA SER A 126 -9.15 6.64 6.73
C SER A 126 -9.34 5.58 7.82
N SER A 127 -9.26 4.30 7.46
CA SER A 127 -9.31 3.19 8.41
C SER A 127 -8.12 3.21 9.37
N ILE A 128 -6.91 3.40 8.85
CA ILE A 128 -5.69 3.55 9.66
C ILE A 128 -5.81 4.74 10.62
N ALA A 129 -6.26 5.90 10.12
CA ALA A 129 -6.46 7.09 10.94
C ALA A 129 -7.44 6.83 12.10
N MET A 130 -8.54 6.13 11.83
CA MET A 130 -9.52 5.75 12.84
C MET A 130 -8.94 4.79 13.89
N LEU A 131 -8.17 3.78 13.47
CA LEU A 131 -7.54 2.82 14.38
C LEU A 131 -6.51 3.51 15.28
N LEU A 132 -5.63 4.33 14.71
CA LEU A 132 -4.64 5.10 15.47
C LEU A 132 -5.29 6.06 16.48
N THR A 133 -6.40 6.70 16.10
CA THR A 133 -7.17 7.57 17.01
C THR A 133 -7.75 6.79 18.19
N LYS A 134 -8.04 5.50 18.02
CA LYS A 134 -8.48 4.60 19.11
C LYS A 134 -7.33 4.03 19.93
N GLY A 135 -6.06 4.38 19.60
CA GLY A 135 -4.87 3.85 20.28
C GLY A 135 -4.46 2.46 19.80
N GLU A 136 -5.05 1.95 18.72
CA GLU A 136 -4.68 0.66 18.14
C GLU A 136 -3.30 0.72 17.48
N LYS A 137 -2.61 -0.40 17.45
CA LYS A 137 -1.33 -0.56 16.77
C LYS A 137 -1.55 -0.95 15.31
N VAL A 138 -0.87 -0.28 14.41
CA VAL A 138 -1.03 -0.49 12.96
C VAL A 138 0.34 -0.66 12.29
N CYS A 139 0.44 -1.65 11.41
CA CYS A 139 1.53 -1.79 10.44
C CYS A 139 0.97 -1.58 9.03
N PHE A 140 1.58 -0.69 8.27
CA PHE A 140 1.21 -0.41 6.88
C PHE A 140 2.37 -0.75 5.95
N THR A 141 2.14 -1.64 4.99
CA THR A 141 3.14 -2.04 3.98
C THR A 141 2.68 -1.61 2.60
N ALA A 142 3.51 -0.82 1.90
CA ALA A 142 3.13 -0.25 0.60
C ALA A 142 4.37 0.19 -0.20
N SER A 143 4.15 0.76 -1.38
CA SER A 143 5.20 1.46 -2.12
C SER A 143 5.60 2.77 -1.43
N PRO A 144 6.82 3.30 -1.65
CA PRO A 144 7.30 4.52 -0.98
C PRO A 144 6.37 5.73 -1.14
N CYS A 145 5.80 5.92 -2.34
CA CYS A 145 4.86 7.02 -2.59
C CYS A 145 3.55 6.88 -1.79
N GLN A 146 3.07 5.65 -1.57
CA GLN A 146 1.88 5.40 -0.77
C GLN A 146 2.17 5.55 0.74
N CYS A 147 3.36 5.14 1.19
CA CYS A 147 3.82 5.35 2.56
C CYS A 147 3.94 6.85 2.87
N ALA A 148 4.58 7.61 2.00
CA ALA A 148 4.70 9.07 2.13
C ALA A 148 3.32 9.76 2.12
N ALA A 149 2.41 9.32 1.25
CA ALA A 149 1.05 9.86 1.21
C ALA A 149 0.26 9.58 2.50
N LEU A 150 0.39 8.37 3.07
CA LEU A 150 -0.23 8.06 4.36
C LEU A 150 0.30 8.96 5.47
N GLN A 151 1.62 9.11 5.58
CA GLN A 151 2.24 9.93 6.62
C GLN A 151 1.81 11.40 6.50
N ALA A 152 1.83 11.98 5.29
CA ALA A 152 1.37 13.33 5.03
C ALA A 152 -0.13 13.51 5.36
N PHE A 153 -0.96 12.51 5.05
CA PHE A 153 -2.38 12.51 5.40
C PHE A 153 -2.60 12.52 6.92
N LEU A 154 -1.87 11.67 7.66
CA LEU A 154 -1.98 11.59 9.12
C LEU A 154 -1.47 12.87 9.80
N GLN A 155 -0.35 13.44 9.31
CA GLN A 155 0.18 14.73 9.78
C GLN A 155 -0.83 15.87 9.56
N THR A 156 -1.42 15.96 8.36
CA THR A 156 -2.44 16.97 8.05
C THR A 156 -3.66 16.86 8.96
N LYS A 157 -4.00 15.66 9.39
CA LYS A 157 -5.08 15.41 10.36
C LYS A 157 -4.64 15.50 11.82
N ARG A 158 -3.35 15.73 12.09
CA ARG A 158 -2.75 15.78 13.44
C ARG A 158 -2.99 14.50 14.24
N ILE A 159 -2.92 13.36 13.58
CA ILE A 159 -3.07 12.04 14.21
C ILE A 159 -1.72 11.61 14.77
N ASN A 160 -1.72 11.14 16.03
CA ASN A 160 -0.53 10.57 16.64
C ASN A 160 -0.13 9.28 15.92
N GLN A 161 1.13 9.19 15.52
CA GLN A 161 1.70 8.07 14.76
C GLN A 161 2.60 7.16 15.61
N SER A 162 2.63 7.31 16.94
CA SER A 162 3.50 6.50 17.83
C SER A 162 3.20 4.99 17.78
N ASN A 163 1.98 4.62 17.40
CA ASN A 163 1.55 3.24 17.22
C ASN A 163 1.54 2.78 15.76
N LEU A 164 2.19 3.52 14.87
CA LEU A 164 2.26 3.19 13.44
C LEU A 164 3.67 2.71 13.08
N ILE A 165 3.74 1.54 12.47
CA ILE A 165 4.91 1.06 11.75
C ILE A 165 4.62 1.17 10.26
N VAL A 166 5.53 1.79 9.52
CA VAL A 166 5.46 1.90 8.06
C VAL A 166 6.62 1.11 7.47
N ILE A 167 6.30 0.22 6.53
CA ILE A 167 7.29 -0.58 5.80
C ILE A 167 7.09 -0.28 4.33
N ASP A 168 8.04 0.41 3.75
CA ASP A 168 8.04 0.64 2.31
C ASP A 168 8.84 -0.43 1.56
N LEU A 169 8.45 -0.65 0.32
CA LEU A 169 9.08 -1.59 -0.58
C LEU A 169 9.85 -0.80 -1.64
N ILE A 170 11.06 -1.22 -1.98
CA ILE A 170 11.79 -0.64 -3.10
C ILE A 170 10.93 -0.77 -4.36
N CYS A 171 10.61 0.37 -4.98
CA CYS A 171 9.73 0.44 -6.12
C CYS A 171 10.39 1.23 -7.27
N HIS A 172 10.40 0.64 -8.46
CA HIS A 172 10.92 1.23 -9.69
C HIS A 172 9.81 1.76 -10.62
N GLY A 173 8.57 1.74 -10.16
CA GLY A 173 7.36 2.04 -10.92
C GLY A 173 6.44 0.83 -11.01
N ALA A 174 5.21 1.05 -11.45
CA ALA A 174 4.22 0.00 -11.64
C ALA A 174 3.51 0.20 -12.98
N PRO A 175 3.27 -0.87 -13.76
CA PRO A 175 2.47 -0.78 -14.97
C PRO A 175 1.01 -0.49 -14.64
N SER A 176 0.26 -0.03 -15.65
CA SER A 176 -1.19 0.10 -15.52
C SER A 176 -1.86 -1.28 -15.41
N GLN A 177 -3.04 -1.31 -14.81
CA GLN A 177 -3.85 -2.52 -14.72
C GLN A 177 -4.16 -3.10 -16.12
N TYR A 178 -4.30 -2.25 -17.12
CA TYR A 178 -4.57 -2.64 -18.51
C TYR A 178 -3.49 -3.55 -19.09
N ILE A 179 -2.21 -3.25 -18.87
CA ILE A 179 -1.09 -4.09 -19.32
C ILE A 179 -1.19 -5.50 -18.74
N PHE A 180 -1.50 -5.60 -17.45
CA PHE A 180 -1.70 -6.89 -16.79
C PHE A 180 -2.93 -7.63 -17.35
N ASP A 181 -4.03 -6.94 -17.50
CA ASP A 181 -5.27 -7.49 -18.03
C ASP A 181 -5.07 -8.03 -19.47
N LYS A 182 -4.32 -7.31 -20.28
CA LYS A 182 -3.94 -7.74 -21.63
C LYS A 182 -3.06 -8.99 -21.58
N TYR A 183 -2.03 -9.00 -20.74
CA TYR A 183 -1.16 -10.16 -20.55
C TYR A 183 -1.96 -11.41 -20.13
N ILE A 184 -2.84 -11.29 -19.14
CA ILE A 184 -3.67 -12.40 -18.68
C ILE A 184 -4.60 -12.89 -19.79
N THR A 185 -5.22 -11.99 -20.55
CA THR A 185 -6.10 -12.33 -21.67
C THR A 185 -5.34 -13.10 -22.77
N GLU A 186 -4.13 -12.67 -23.10
CA GLU A 186 -3.29 -13.32 -24.12
C GLU A 186 -2.76 -14.69 -23.67
N LYS A 187 -2.44 -14.87 -22.37
CA LYS A 187 -1.83 -16.10 -21.86
C LYS A 187 -2.85 -17.14 -21.37
N ILE A 188 -3.94 -16.73 -20.78
CA ILE A 188 -4.90 -17.60 -20.08
C ILE A 188 -6.26 -17.63 -20.83
N GLY A 189 -6.52 -16.64 -21.70
CA GLY A 189 -7.81 -16.46 -22.36
C GLY A 189 -8.81 -15.67 -21.53
N THR A 190 -10.03 -15.54 -22.05
CA THR A 190 -11.07 -14.67 -21.47
C THR A 190 -11.78 -15.24 -20.24
N ASN A 191 -11.60 -16.53 -19.92
CA ASN A 191 -12.20 -17.16 -18.74
C ASN A 191 -11.27 -17.00 -17.52
N ARG A 192 -11.41 -15.87 -16.82
CA ARG A 192 -10.65 -15.57 -15.62
C ARG A 192 -11.23 -16.23 -14.40
N LYS A 193 -10.67 -17.35 -13.98
CA LYS A 193 -10.72 -17.79 -12.57
C LYS A 193 -9.29 -18.07 -12.16
N LEU A 194 -8.82 -17.37 -11.10
CA LEU A 194 -7.65 -17.82 -10.38
C LEU A 194 -7.98 -19.19 -9.81
N ASN A 195 -7.26 -20.21 -10.25
CA ASN A 195 -7.20 -21.46 -9.50
C ASN A 195 -6.43 -21.16 -8.23
N GLU A 196 -6.97 -21.60 -7.09
CA GLU A 196 -6.39 -21.43 -5.75
C GLU A 196 -5.18 -22.37 -5.53
N ASP A 197 -4.42 -22.72 -6.57
CA ASP A 197 -3.24 -23.57 -6.46
C ASP A 197 -1.93 -22.78 -6.31
#